data_d66b942b3418c9ddc46c58b0496804d3
#
_entry.id   d66b942b3418c9ddc46c58b0496804d3
#
_cell.length_a   1.000
_cell.length_b   1.000
_cell.length_c   1.000
_cell.angle_alpha   90.00
_cell.angle_beta   90.00
_cell.angle_gamma   90.00
#
_symmetry.space_group_name_H-M   'P 1'
#
loop_
_entity.id
_entity.type
_entity.pdbx_description
1 polymer ?
#
loop_
_entity_poly.entity_id
_entity_poly.type
_entity_poly.pdbx_seq_one_letter_code
_entity_poly.pdbx_strand_id
1 'polypeptide(L)' 'MKKIDASYLKKKINQLNKKIHRAEKQGDQNKIWWRKMKLGKLKDRLLKMSA' A
#
# COMPACT_ATOMS: atom_id res chain seq x y z
N MET A 1 0.96 -3.74 -22.64
CA MET A 1 0.24 -2.83 -21.74
C MET A 1 -0.08 -3.50 -20.43
N LYS A 2 0.26 -2.87 -19.34
CA LYS A 2 0.03 -3.46 -18.01
C LYS A 2 -1.37 -3.13 -17.54
N LYS A 3 -2.15 -4.16 -17.31
CA LYS A 3 -3.45 -4.00 -16.69
C LYS A 3 -3.29 -3.98 -15.18
N ILE A 4 -3.85 -2.96 -14.55
CA ILE A 4 -3.92 -2.92 -13.09
C ILE A 4 -5.12 -3.76 -12.67
N ASP A 5 -4.86 -4.89 -12.05
CA ASP A 5 -5.90 -5.78 -11.56
C ASP A 5 -5.80 -5.96 -10.04
N ALA A 6 -6.75 -6.73 -9.47
CA ALA A 6 -6.78 -6.95 -8.03
C ALA A 6 -5.52 -7.61 -7.51
N SER A 7 -4.97 -8.57 -8.26
CA SER A 7 -3.74 -9.25 -7.88
C SER A 7 -2.57 -8.30 -7.79
N TYR A 8 -2.44 -7.40 -8.76
CA TYR A 8 -1.39 -6.40 -8.77
C TYR A 8 -1.50 -5.48 -7.55
N LEU A 9 -2.72 -4.99 -7.28
CA LEU A 9 -2.95 -4.11 -6.15
C LEU A 9 -2.66 -4.81 -4.82
N LYS A 10 -3.06 -6.07 -4.68
CA LYS A 10 -2.78 -6.84 -3.47
C LYS A 10 -1.28 -6.99 -3.23
N LYS A 11 -0.51 -7.24 -4.28
CA LYS A 11 0.95 -7.31 -4.17
C LYS A 11 1.54 -5.99 -3.70
N LYS A 12 1.07 -4.89 -4.28
CA LYS A 12 1.54 -3.56 -3.88
C LYS A 12 1.20 -3.26 -2.43
N ILE A 13 0.00 -3.60 -2.00
CA ILE A 13 -0.43 -3.42 -0.62
C ILE A 13 0.47 -4.21 0.33
N ASN A 14 0.75 -5.47 -0.01
CA ASN A 14 1.63 -6.30 0.81
C ASN A 14 3.03 -5.73 0.91
N GLN A 15 3.58 -5.23 -0.19
CA GLN A 15 4.90 -4.61 -0.20
C GLN A 15 4.94 -3.36 0.68
N LEU A 16 3.89 -2.53 0.58
CA LEU A 16 3.80 -1.33 1.41
C LEU A 16 3.67 -1.67 2.88
N ASN A 17 2.88 -2.69 3.22
CA ASN A 17 2.76 -3.14 4.61
C ASN A 17 4.12 -3.53 5.19
N LYS A 18 4.92 -4.25 4.43
CA LYS A 18 6.27 -4.62 4.86
C LYS A 18 7.16 -3.41 5.06
N LYS A 19 7.08 -2.44 4.15
CA LYS A 19 7.85 -1.21 4.25
C LYS A 19 7.43 -0.38 5.45
N ILE A 20 6.13 -0.31 5.71
CA ILE A 20 5.61 0.40 6.89
C ILE A 20 6.13 -0.25 8.16
N HIS A 21 6.11 -1.58 8.22
CA HIS A 21 6.61 -2.32 9.37
C HIS A 21 8.08 -2.01 9.65
N ARG A 22 8.89 -1.97 8.59
CA ARG A 22 10.31 -1.60 8.71
C ARG A 22 10.48 -0.17 9.21
N ALA A 23 9.70 0.74 8.66
CA ALA A 23 9.76 2.14 9.07
C ALA A 23 9.37 2.32 10.53
N GLU A 24 8.40 1.54 11.01
CA GLU A 24 8.01 1.55 12.42
C GLU A 24 9.16 1.12 13.32
N LYS A 25 9.90 0.09 12.91
CA LYS A 25 11.08 -0.37 13.65
C LYS A 25 12.18 0.68 13.70
N GLN A 26 12.33 1.45 12.61
CA GLN A 26 13.31 2.52 12.52
C GLN A 26 12.87 3.79 13.23
N GLY A 27 11.59 3.90 13.53
CA GLY A 27 11.03 5.08 14.17
C GLY A 27 10.91 6.27 13.23
N ASP A 28 10.84 6.05 11.92
CA ASP A 28 10.73 7.12 10.93
C ASP A 28 9.28 7.49 10.70
N GLN A 29 8.78 8.44 11.48
CA GLN A 29 7.38 8.87 11.44
C GLN A 29 6.96 9.40 10.09
N ASN A 30 7.82 10.16 9.41
CA ASN A 30 7.51 10.74 8.11
C ASN A 30 7.28 9.65 7.07
N LYS A 31 8.15 8.67 7.04
CA LYS A 31 8.02 7.54 6.09
C LYS A 31 6.76 6.72 6.38
N ILE A 32 6.46 6.50 7.66
CA ILE A 32 5.25 5.78 8.05
C ILE A 32 4.02 6.50 7.52
N TRP A 33 3.95 7.81 7.74
CA TRP A 33 2.82 8.63 7.33
C TRP A 33 2.59 8.57 5.82
N TRP A 34 3.64 8.79 5.05
CA TRP A 34 3.56 8.78 3.59
C TRP A 34 3.13 7.43 3.04
N ARG A 35 3.70 6.37 3.59
CA ARG A 35 3.40 5.02 3.14
C ARG A 35 1.99 4.59 3.52
N LYS A 36 1.51 5.00 4.68
CA LYS A 36 0.12 4.74 5.08
C LYS A 36 -0.86 5.46 4.18
N MET A 37 -0.55 6.67 3.77
CA MET A 37 -1.38 7.40 2.81
C MET A 37 -1.49 6.65 1.49
N LYS A 38 -0.36 6.21 0.95
CA LYS A 38 -0.34 5.43 -0.29
C LYS A 38 -1.11 4.13 -0.13
N LEU A 39 -0.94 3.49 1.00
CA LEU A 39 -1.65 2.23 1.30
C LEU A 39 -3.15 2.43 1.26
N GLY A 40 -3.64 3.51 1.87
CA GLY A 40 -5.06 3.85 1.86
C GLY A 40 -5.60 4.03 0.46
N LYS A 41 -4.83 4.71 -0.40
CA LYS A 41 -5.23 4.92 -1.79
C LYS A 41 -5.31 3.60 -2.56
N LEU A 42 -4.36 2.71 -2.33
CA LEU A 42 -4.36 1.41 -2.99
C LEU A 42 -5.54 0.55 -2.53
N LYS A 43 -5.83 0.56 -1.24
CA LYS A 43 -6.96 -0.16 -0.68
C LYS A 43 -8.29 0.37 -1.25
N ASP A 44 -8.40 1.67 -1.38
CA ASP A 44 -9.59 2.30 -1.94
C ASP A 44 -9.79 1.87 -3.39
N ARG A 45 -8.72 1.84 -4.17
CA ARG A 45 -8.77 1.36 -5.55
C ARG A 45 -9.25 -0.08 -5.63
N LEU A 46 -8.71 -0.92 -4.74
CA LEU A 46 -9.09 -2.33 -4.71
C LEU A 46 -10.56 -2.50 -4.40
N LEU A 47 -11.08 -1.72 -3.45
CA LEU A 47 -12.49 -1.73 -3.10
C LEU A 47 -13.36 -1.36 -4.31
N LYS A 48 -12.98 -0.33 -5.03
CA LYS A 48 -13.73 0.12 -6.21
C LYS A 48 -13.71 -0.92 -7.31
N MET A 49 -12.62 -1.65 -7.45
CA MET A 49 -12.53 -2.71 -8.44
C MET A 49 -13.38 -3.93 -8.05
N SER A 50 -13.56 -4.15 -6.76
CA SER A 50 -14.33 -5.28 -6.25
C SER A 50 -15.84 -5.03 -6.26
N ALA A 51 -16.23 -3.77 -6.34
CA ALA A 51 -17.64 -3.38 -6.27
C ALA A 51 -18.39 -3.68 -7.56
#